data_69d167bf488861358c6b595d7eeb5b32
#
_entry.id   69d167bf488861358c6b595d7eeb5b32
#
_cell.length_a   1.000
_cell.length_b   1.000
_cell.length_c   1.000
_cell.angle_alpha   90.00
_cell.angle_beta   90.00
_cell.angle_gamma   90.00
#
_symmetry.space_group_name_H-M   'P 1'
#
loop_
_entity.id
_entity.type
_entity.pdbx_description
1 polymer ?
#
loop_
_entity_poly.entity_id
_entity_poly.type
_entity_poly.pdbx_seq_one_letter_code
_entity_poly.pdbx_strand_id
1 'polypeptide(L)'
;TAASSTGTIYGIYDMSGGISERTSSLINNKNNNLKTYGSQIIADLNNGKSTKYITIYPTGETLGQTMAQASKANYTNNTKIYGDAIKETSTLGTGTNSWYSDCSDFVGLSTPFFLHGGYYGGTSISGCFAFGRTSGNGSYNRGFRSVLVSL
;
A
#
# COMPACT_ATOMS: atom_id res chain seq x y z
N THR A 1 -23.04 -5.92 -12.66
CA THR A 1 -21.90 -6.86 -12.68
C THR A 1 -21.17 -6.78 -11.36
N ALA A 2 -21.10 -7.88 -10.63
CA ALA A 2 -20.57 -7.94 -9.27
C ALA A 2 -19.07 -7.54 -9.17
N ALA A 3 -18.32 -7.66 -10.24
CA ALA A 3 -16.89 -7.35 -10.30
C ALA A 3 -16.59 -5.87 -10.60
N SER A 4 -17.60 -5.03 -10.84
CA SER A 4 -17.41 -3.61 -11.11
C SER A 4 -17.45 -2.79 -9.84
N SER A 5 -16.57 -1.80 -9.69
CA SER A 5 -16.52 -0.89 -8.53
C SER A 5 -17.82 -0.11 -8.28
N THR A 6 -18.66 0.06 -9.31
CA THR A 6 -19.95 0.74 -9.22
C THR A 6 -21.16 -0.20 -9.31
N GLY A 7 -20.92 -1.51 -9.50
CA GLY A 7 -21.97 -2.49 -9.79
C GLY A 7 -22.60 -2.34 -11.20
N THR A 8 -22.09 -1.45 -12.02
CA THR A 8 -22.54 -1.19 -13.39
C THR A 8 -21.44 -1.46 -14.41
N ILE A 9 -21.77 -1.39 -15.71
CA ILE A 9 -20.79 -1.53 -16.79
C ILE A 9 -19.78 -0.38 -16.88
N TYR A 10 -20.03 0.71 -16.19
CA TYR A 10 -19.19 1.92 -16.20
C TYR A 10 -18.17 1.97 -15.07
N GLY A 11 -18.11 0.95 -14.21
CA GLY A 11 -17.13 0.88 -13.13
C GLY A 11 -15.79 0.33 -13.56
N ILE A 12 -14.83 0.40 -12.64
CA ILE A 12 -13.55 -0.29 -12.78
C ILE A 12 -13.75 -1.74 -12.37
N TYR A 13 -13.25 -2.66 -13.18
CA TYR A 13 -13.39 -4.09 -12.95
C TYR A 13 -12.19 -4.65 -12.20
N ASP A 14 -12.42 -5.76 -11.50
CA ASP A 14 -11.39 -6.57 -10.83
C ASP A 14 -10.53 -5.79 -9.81
N MET A 15 -11.17 -4.88 -9.08
CA MET A 15 -10.52 -4.17 -7.97
C MET A 15 -10.27 -5.06 -6.75
N SER A 16 -10.81 -6.27 -6.73
CA SER A 16 -10.74 -7.18 -5.59
C SER A 16 -10.54 -8.61 -6.07
N GLY A 17 -9.62 -9.33 -5.42
CA GLY A 17 -9.47 -10.77 -5.56
C GLY A 17 -8.67 -11.27 -6.76
N GLY A 18 -8.21 -10.43 -7.66
CA GLY A 18 -7.33 -10.81 -8.77
C GLY A 18 -5.88 -10.97 -8.29
N ILE A 19 -5.08 -9.95 -8.45
CA ILE A 19 -3.73 -9.82 -7.88
C ILE A 19 -3.63 -8.51 -7.10
N SER A 20 -2.85 -8.51 -6.02
CA SER A 20 -2.59 -7.27 -5.27
C SER A 20 -1.83 -6.27 -6.14
N GLU A 21 -2.22 -5.01 -6.10
CA GLU A 21 -1.64 -3.97 -6.92
C GLU A 21 -0.62 -3.14 -6.15
N ARG A 22 0.54 -2.91 -6.74
CA ARG A 22 1.54 -1.99 -6.21
C ARG A 22 1.07 -0.56 -6.43
N THR A 23 1.21 0.25 -5.40
CA THR A 23 0.90 1.68 -5.47
C THR A 23 2.17 2.51 -5.41
N SER A 24 2.09 3.76 -5.84
CA SER A 24 3.17 4.74 -5.70
C SER A 24 3.26 5.28 -4.26
N SER A 25 3.25 4.36 -3.29
CA SER A 25 3.29 4.69 -1.86
C SER A 25 4.36 3.87 -1.16
N LEU A 26 5.11 4.50 -0.27
CA LEU A 26 6.16 3.83 0.48
C LEU A 26 6.40 4.52 1.83
N ILE A 27 7.10 3.80 2.72
CA ILE A 27 7.67 4.40 3.92
C ILE A 27 9.18 4.57 3.76
N ASN A 28 9.68 5.75 4.09
CA ASN A 28 11.13 6.03 4.02
C ASN A 28 11.82 5.61 5.33
N ASN A 29 11.93 4.31 5.57
CA ASN A 29 12.57 3.73 6.75
C ASN A 29 14.05 3.36 6.55
N LYS A 30 14.66 3.76 5.43
CA LYS A 30 16.06 3.48 5.08
C LYS A 30 16.41 2.00 4.99
N ASN A 31 15.44 1.10 4.93
CA ASN A 31 15.66 -0.34 4.84
C ASN A 31 16.35 -0.72 3.52
N ASN A 32 17.10 -1.84 3.54
CA ASN A 32 17.80 -2.33 2.34
C ASN A 32 16.86 -2.67 1.18
N ASN A 33 15.65 -3.15 1.46
CA ASN A 33 14.65 -3.39 0.42
C ASN A 33 14.24 -2.11 -0.31
N LEU A 34 14.14 -0.99 0.41
CA LEU A 34 13.90 0.31 -0.20
C LEU A 34 15.07 0.72 -1.11
N LYS A 35 16.31 0.49 -0.68
CA LYS A 35 17.49 0.77 -1.50
C LYS A 35 17.56 -0.12 -2.74
N THR A 36 17.18 -1.38 -2.63
CA THR A 36 17.24 -2.35 -3.73
C THR A 36 16.13 -2.14 -4.75
N TYR A 37 14.89 -2.02 -4.29
CA TYR A 37 13.70 -2.00 -5.16
C TYR A 37 13.12 -0.61 -5.40
N GLY A 38 13.55 0.40 -4.63
CA GLY A 38 13.12 1.79 -4.73
C GLY A 38 14.27 2.76 -5.03
N SER A 39 15.41 2.28 -5.51
CA SER A 39 16.63 3.09 -5.71
C SER A 39 16.39 4.34 -6.55
N GLN A 40 15.61 4.22 -7.63
CA GLN A 40 15.29 5.36 -8.49
C GLN A 40 14.45 6.42 -7.76
N ILE A 41 13.46 5.97 -7.00
CA ILE A 41 12.60 6.89 -6.21
C ILE A 41 13.45 7.64 -5.17
N ILE A 42 14.34 6.92 -4.49
CA ILE A 42 15.24 7.53 -3.49
C ILE A 42 16.23 8.50 -4.16
N ALA A 43 16.77 8.14 -5.32
CA ALA A 43 17.65 9.04 -6.07
C ALA A 43 16.91 10.31 -6.51
N ASP A 44 15.71 10.19 -7.01
CA ASP A 44 14.87 11.32 -7.42
C ASP A 44 14.54 12.24 -6.25
N LEU A 45 14.21 11.67 -5.09
CA LEU A 45 13.98 12.43 -3.86
C LEU A 45 15.23 13.20 -3.41
N ASN A 46 16.39 12.54 -3.41
CA ASN A 46 17.67 13.16 -3.02
C ASN A 46 18.08 14.28 -3.98
N ASN A 47 17.65 14.21 -5.24
CA ASN A 47 17.88 15.22 -6.26
C ASN A 47 16.80 16.31 -6.31
N GLY A 48 15.88 16.34 -5.33
CA GLY A 48 14.84 17.36 -5.24
C GLY A 48 13.75 17.28 -6.32
N LYS A 49 13.61 16.13 -6.98
CA LYS A 49 12.55 15.93 -7.97
C LYS A 49 11.16 15.90 -7.32
N SER A 50 10.16 16.25 -8.10
CA SER A 50 8.78 16.30 -7.66
C SER A 50 8.29 14.96 -7.12
N THR A 51 7.63 15.00 -5.97
CA THR A 51 6.93 13.86 -5.35
C THR A 51 5.44 13.89 -5.59
N LYS A 52 4.97 14.66 -6.58
CA LYS A 52 3.54 14.86 -6.87
C LYS A 52 2.76 13.55 -7.01
N TYR A 53 3.40 12.53 -7.57
CA TYR A 53 2.79 11.23 -7.86
C TYR A 53 3.22 10.11 -6.91
N ILE A 54 3.93 10.44 -5.83
CA ILE A 54 4.46 9.46 -4.87
C ILE A 54 4.03 9.87 -3.47
N THR A 55 3.40 8.96 -2.74
CA THR A 55 3.12 9.15 -1.32
C THR A 55 4.25 8.57 -0.49
N ILE A 56 4.91 9.43 0.28
CA ILE A 56 6.01 9.03 1.17
C ILE A 56 5.59 9.26 2.61
N TYR A 57 5.60 8.16 3.36
CA TYR A 57 5.30 8.18 4.78
C TYR A 57 6.57 8.25 5.61
N PRO A 58 6.60 9.02 6.68
CA PRO A 58 7.68 8.95 7.66
C PRO A 58 7.59 7.64 8.46
N THR A 59 8.74 7.18 8.96
CA THR A 59 8.79 6.04 9.87
C THR A 59 8.43 6.44 11.30
N GLY A 60 7.69 5.57 11.99
CA GLY A 60 7.44 5.66 13.43
C GLY A 60 7.87 4.40 14.18
N GLU A 61 8.45 3.44 13.44
CA GLU A 61 8.93 2.17 14.01
C GLU A 61 10.20 2.35 14.85
N THR A 62 10.38 1.46 15.83
CA THR A 62 11.58 1.38 16.66
C THR A 62 12.23 0.02 16.56
N LEU A 63 13.53 -0.05 16.86
CA LEU A 63 14.26 -1.31 16.87
C LEU A 63 13.65 -2.31 17.87
N GLY A 64 13.64 -3.57 17.50
CA GLY A 64 13.14 -4.67 18.34
C GLY A 64 11.64 -4.91 18.25
N GLN A 65 10.90 -4.10 17.50
CA GLN A 65 9.47 -4.33 17.25
C GLN A 65 9.25 -5.54 16.34
N THR A 66 8.14 -6.24 16.54
CA THR A 66 7.61 -7.18 15.54
C THR A 66 7.05 -6.42 14.33
N MET A 67 6.83 -7.13 13.22
CA MET A 67 6.24 -6.52 12.02
C MET A 67 4.89 -5.85 12.32
N ALA A 68 4.01 -6.51 13.08
CA ALA A 68 2.71 -5.96 13.44
C ALA A 68 2.81 -4.71 14.32
N GLN A 69 3.74 -4.72 15.30
CA GLN A 69 4.02 -3.55 16.15
C GLN A 69 4.56 -2.38 15.33
N ALA A 70 5.50 -2.63 14.40
CA ALA A 70 6.05 -1.60 13.53
C ALA A 70 4.97 -1.02 12.60
N SER A 71 4.13 -1.86 11.99
CA SER A 71 3.02 -1.41 11.16
C SER A 71 2.03 -0.55 11.92
N LYS A 72 1.66 -0.96 13.13
CA LYS A 72 0.79 -0.17 14.01
C LYS A 72 1.43 1.16 14.40
N ALA A 73 2.71 1.17 14.77
CA ALA A 73 3.45 2.40 15.12
C ALA A 73 3.51 3.37 13.94
N ASN A 74 3.86 2.88 12.75
CA ASN A 74 3.90 3.69 11.55
C ASN A 74 2.53 4.25 11.19
N TYR A 75 1.48 3.45 11.28
CA TYR A 75 0.11 3.90 11.05
C TYR A 75 -0.30 5.00 12.03
N THR A 76 -0.03 4.82 13.32
CA THR A 76 -0.43 5.76 14.37
C THR A 76 0.35 7.09 14.27
N ASN A 77 1.65 7.01 14.03
CA ASN A 77 2.52 8.18 14.00
C ASN A 77 2.44 8.97 12.69
N ASN A 78 1.85 8.40 11.66
CA ASN A 78 1.64 9.10 10.40
C ASN A 78 0.37 9.95 10.46
N THR A 79 0.52 11.25 10.29
CA THR A 79 -0.60 12.21 10.35
C THR A 79 -1.31 12.42 9.02
N LYS A 80 -0.79 11.92 7.91
CA LYS A 80 -1.44 11.99 6.61
C LYS A 80 -2.71 11.14 6.62
N ILE A 81 -3.84 11.72 6.23
CA ILE A 81 -5.15 11.08 6.30
C ILE A 81 -5.74 10.85 4.89
N TYR A 82 -5.46 11.72 3.93
CA TYR A 82 -6.15 11.73 2.64
C TYR A 82 -5.22 11.48 1.46
N GLY A 83 -5.76 10.84 0.44
CA GLY A 83 -5.19 10.77 -0.90
C GLY A 83 -4.64 9.42 -1.33
N ASP A 84 -4.73 8.39 -0.49
CA ASP A 84 -4.33 7.02 -0.84
C ASP A 84 -5.28 5.94 -0.33
N ALA A 85 -6.42 6.35 0.20
CA ALA A 85 -7.49 5.50 0.72
C ALA A 85 -7.09 4.55 1.87
N ILE A 86 -5.95 4.79 2.52
CA ILE A 86 -5.48 3.94 3.63
C ILE A 86 -6.17 4.32 4.94
N LYS A 87 -5.93 5.53 5.42
CA LYS A 87 -6.52 6.00 6.68
C LYS A 87 -7.98 6.41 6.55
N GLU A 88 -8.41 6.75 5.36
CA GLU A 88 -9.80 7.06 5.06
C GLU A 88 -10.71 5.84 5.20
N THR A 89 -10.17 4.64 4.99
CA THR A 89 -10.93 3.38 4.93
C THR A 89 -10.57 2.39 6.02
N SER A 90 -9.70 2.76 6.97
CA SER A 90 -9.24 1.88 8.03
C SER A 90 -9.13 2.60 9.37
N THR A 91 -9.13 1.83 10.45
CA THR A 91 -8.98 2.33 11.82
C THR A 91 -7.67 1.93 12.48
N LEU A 92 -6.97 0.94 11.89
CA LEU A 92 -5.72 0.41 12.43
C LEU A 92 -4.86 -0.16 11.30
N GLY A 93 -3.57 0.00 11.40
CA GLY A 93 -2.59 -0.45 10.39
C GLY A 93 -2.12 -1.88 10.58
N THR A 94 -2.94 -2.78 11.08
CA THR A 94 -2.67 -4.21 11.22
C THR A 94 -3.95 -5.01 11.38
N GLY A 95 -4.00 -6.21 10.80
CA GLY A 95 -5.14 -7.11 10.90
C GLY A 95 -6.21 -6.88 9.83
N THR A 96 -7.47 -6.91 10.23
CA THR A 96 -8.64 -6.76 9.34
C THR A 96 -9.49 -5.57 9.76
N ASN A 97 -8.87 -4.41 9.86
CA ASN A 97 -9.48 -3.16 10.35
C ASN A 97 -9.79 -2.15 9.24
N SER A 98 -9.77 -2.56 7.99
CA SER A 98 -10.29 -1.80 6.87
C SER A 98 -11.80 -2.01 6.72
N TRP A 99 -12.46 -1.18 5.91
CA TRP A 99 -13.88 -1.33 5.64
C TRP A 99 -14.19 -2.75 5.15
N TYR A 100 -15.34 -3.27 5.54
CA TYR A 100 -15.79 -4.64 5.30
C TYR A 100 -14.89 -5.74 5.90
N SER A 101 -14.07 -5.40 6.90
CA SER A 101 -13.09 -6.31 7.51
C SER A 101 -11.99 -6.77 6.53
N ASP A 102 -11.70 -5.96 5.52
CA ASP A 102 -10.59 -6.20 4.60
C ASP A 102 -9.23 -6.09 5.32
N CYS A 103 -8.20 -6.71 4.76
CA CYS A 103 -6.84 -6.63 5.29
C CYS A 103 -6.34 -5.18 5.39
N SER A 104 -5.67 -4.86 6.49
CA SER A 104 -5.17 -3.51 6.77
C SER A 104 -3.75 -3.52 7.34
N ASP A 105 -2.79 -4.03 6.57
CA ASP A 105 -1.40 -4.13 7.00
C ASP A 105 -0.56 -2.95 6.49
N PHE A 106 -0.30 -1.98 7.38
CA PHE A 106 0.55 -0.83 7.06
C PHE A 106 2.02 -1.25 6.93
N VAL A 107 2.78 -0.49 6.17
CA VAL A 107 4.21 -0.71 5.91
C VAL A 107 5.08 -0.60 7.16
N GLY A 108 6.21 -1.32 7.18
CA GLY A 108 7.15 -1.27 8.29
C GLY A 108 8.34 -2.22 8.11
N LEU A 109 9.34 -2.08 8.94
CA LEU A 109 10.57 -2.90 8.97
C LEU A 109 11.12 -3.18 7.56
N SER A 110 11.05 -4.43 7.11
CA SER A 110 11.57 -4.89 5.81
C SER A 110 10.57 -4.80 4.66
N THR A 111 9.37 -4.23 4.87
CA THR A 111 8.30 -4.15 3.89
C THR A 111 7.87 -2.70 3.63
N PRO A 112 8.72 -1.90 2.94
CA PRO A 112 8.51 -0.46 2.84
C PRO A 112 7.49 -0.03 1.78
N PHE A 113 6.98 -0.93 0.93
CA PHE A 113 6.06 -0.59 -0.16
C PHE A 113 4.65 -1.08 0.10
N PHE A 114 3.67 -0.32 -0.34
CA PHE A 114 2.27 -0.68 -0.24
C PHE A 114 1.79 -1.57 -1.38
N LEU A 115 0.76 -2.35 -1.04
CA LEU A 115 -0.11 -3.07 -1.96
C LEU A 115 -1.55 -2.67 -1.65
N HIS A 116 -2.38 -2.55 -2.67
CA HIS A 116 -3.82 -2.36 -2.55
C HIS A 116 -4.60 -3.50 -3.20
N GLY A 117 -5.88 -3.62 -2.81
CA GLY A 117 -6.71 -4.74 -3.19
C GLY A 117 -6.25 -6.03 -2.55
N GLY A 118 -6.96 -7.09 -2.79
CA GLY A 118 -6.55 -8.42 -2.38
C GLY A 118 -6.02 -9.22 -3.57
N TYR A 119 -5.61 -10.44 -3.33
CA TYR A 119 -5.31 -11.40 -4.38
C TYR A 119 -6.20 -12.63 -4.24
N TYR A 120 -6.31 -13.42 -5.29
CA TYR A 120 -7.23 -14.56 -5.35
C TYR A 120 -7.10 -15.57 -4.18
N GLY A 121 -5.90 -15.69 -3.58
CA GLY A 121 -5.64 -16.55 -2.42
C GLY A 121 -5.90 -15.89 -1.06
N GLY A 122 -6.29 -14.62 -1.02
CA GLY A 122 -6.52 -13.88 0.23
C GLY A 122 -7.89 -14.11 0.86
N THR A 123 -8.77 -14.83 0.19
CA THR A 123 -10.11 -15.21 0.67
C THR A 123 -10.94 -14.03 1.21
N SER A 124 -11.54 -14.17 2.40
CA SER A 124 -12.44 -13.17 3.00
C SER A 124 -11.78 -11.85 3.42
N ILE A 125 -10.46 -11.76 3.43
CA ILE A 125 -9.73 -10.53 3.78
C ILE A 125 -9.31 -9.72 2.55
N SER A 126 -9.57 -10.24 1.35
CA SER A 126 -9.35 -9.54 0.09
C SER A 126 -10.56 -8.68 -0.26
N GLY A 127 -10.34 -7.42 -0.52
CA GLY A 127 -11.40 -6.49 -0.87
C GLY A 127 -10.82 -5.22 -1.50
N CYS A 128 -11.71 -4.37 -2.02
CA CYS A 128 -11.30 -3.12 -2.65
C CYS A 128 -10.68 -2.10 -1.68
N PHE A 129 -10.91 -2.27 -0.38
CA PHE A 129 -10.32 -1.46 0.67
C PHE A 129 -9.14 -2.17 1.37
N ALA A 130 -8.80 -3.38 0.93
CA ALA A 130 -7.63 -4.07 1.45
C ALA A 130 -6.35 -3.32 1.08
N PHE A 131 -5.46 -3.18 2.03
CA PHE A 131 -4.09 -2.76 1.78
C PHE A 131 -3.11 -3.63 2.56
N GLY A 132 -1.96 -3.79 1.99
CA GLY A 132 -0.91 -4.60 2.58
C GLY A 132 0.47 -4.03 2.30
N ARG A 133 1.48 -4.81 2.61
CA ARG A 133 2.88 -4.39 2.53
C ARG A 133 3.74 -5.41 1.78
N THR A 134 4.81 -4.93 1.17
CA THR A 134 5.76 -5.78 0.45
C THR A 134 7.19 -5.24 0.56
N SER A 135 8.17 -6.16 0.45
CA SER A 135 9.58 -5.82 0.34
C SER A 135 9.95 -5.12 -0.97
N GLY A 136 9.11 -5.25 -2.01
CA GLY A 136 9.40 -4.72 -3.35
C GLY A 136 9.77 -5.77 -4.38
N ASN A 137 10.11 -7.00 -3.98
CA ASN A 137 10.46 -8.10 -4.88
C ASN A 137 9.31 -8.52 -5.80
N GLY A 138 9.64 -9.10 -6.94
CA GLY A 138 8.67 -9.70 -7.85
C GLY A 138 7.88 -10.84 -7.19
N SER A 139 6.61 -11.00 -7.57
CA SER A 139 5.76 -12.11 -7.13
C SER A 139 4.65 -12.34 -8.14
N TYR A 140 4.20 -13.59 -8.27
CA TYR A 140 3.13 -14.00 -9.18
C TYR A 140 1.75 -13.45 -8.79
N ASN A 141 1.57 -13.02 -7.55
CA ASN A 141 0.32 -12.48 -7.02
C ASN A 141 0.35 -10.95 -6.85
N ARG A 142 1.27 -10.26 -7.52
CA ARG A 142 1.43 -8.81 -7.44
C ARG A 142 1.57 -8.21 -8.83
N GLY A 143 0.81 -7.17 -9.08
CA GLY A 143 0.83 -6.42 -10.33
C GLY A 143 0.89 -4.92 -10.09
N PHE A 144 0.62 -4.17 -11.14
CA PHE A 144 0.41 -2.73 -11.09
C PHE A 144 -0.53 -2.32 -12.21
N ARG A 145 -1.20 -1.19 -12.03
CA ARG A 145 -1.91 -0.48 -13.09
C ARG A 145 -1.27 0.87 -13.29
N SER A 146 -1.04 1.23 -14.53
CA SER A 146 -0.64 2.58 -14.88
C SER A 146 -1.88 3.42 -15.17
N VAL A 147 -1.86 4.67 -14.70
CA VAL A 147 -2.88 5.67 -15.04
C VAL A 147 -2.23 6.69 -15.98
N LEU A 148 -2.79 6.85 -17.15
CA LEU A 148 -2.40 7.90 -18.08
C LEU A 148 -3.28 9.12 -17.81
N VAL A 149 -2.66 10.26 -17.49
CA VAL A 149 -3.34 11.55 -17.38
C VAL A 149 -2.85 12.44 -18.51
N SER A 150 -3.77 13.11 -19.20
CA SER A 150 -3.41 14.20 -20.10
C SER A 150 -2.97 15.41 -19.27
N LEU A 151 -1.86 16.00 -19.64
CA LEU A 151 -1.36 17.24 -19.05
C LEU A 151 -2.05 18.44 -19.70
#